data_653b593d3a61d1c8e8a3525195a0f4b6
#
_entry.id   653b593d3a61d1c8e8a3525195a0f4b6
#
_cell.length_a   1.000
_cell.length_b   1.000
_cell.length_c   1.000
_cell.angle_alpha   90.00
_cell.angle_beta   90.00
_cell.angle_gamma   90.00
#
_symmetry.space_group_name_H-M   'P 1'
#
loop_
_entity.id
_entity.type
_entity.pdbx_description
1 polymer ?
#
loop_
_entity_poly.entity_id
_entity_poly.type
_entity_poly.pdbx_seq_one_letter_code
_entity_poly.pdbx_strand_id
1 'polypeptide(L)'
;MEMDGLEIQQTEGANRARILILKGSLTLKSLFEFQDLVRRDQPSNLIIDLGEVPYMDSAGLGAILGAYTSCERNGHRFGLARVSQRVLTLLQVVGVDKMVPQYESVEAAEQQLTAKAAS
;
A
#
# COMPACT_ATOMS: atom_id res chain seq x y z
N MET A 1 -9.73 -3.58 -24.69
CA MET A 1 -9.81 -3.68 -23.77
C MET A 1 -8.77 -3.52 -22.98
N GLU A 2 -8.77 -3.07 -22.12
CA GLU A 2 -7.91 -2.77 -21.36
C GLU A 2 -7.60 -3.58 -20.41
N MET A 3 -6.96 -4.34 -20.45
CA MET A 3 -6.66 -5.26 -19.56
C MET A 3 -5.68 -4.78 -18.63
N ASP A 4 -5.04 -3.69 -18.88
CA ASP A 4 -4.02 -3.22 -18.01
C ASP A 4 -4.50 -2.30 -16.94
N GLY A 5 -5.78 -2.13 -16.88
CA GLY A 5 -6.33 -1.20 -15.92
C GLY A 5 -6.11 -1.65 -14.49
N LEU A 6 -5.75 -0.72 -13.66
CA LEU A 6 -5.68 -0.95 -12.23
C LEU A 6 -6.94 -0.39 -11.62
N GLU A 7 -7.63 -1.22 -10.85
CA GLU A 7 -8.82 -0.76 -10.15
C GLU A 7 -8.45 -0.51 -8.71
N ILE A 8 -8.83 0.64 -8.17
CA ILE A 8 -8.52 0.97 -6.79
C ILE A 8 -9.82 1.26 -6.07
N GLN A 9 -10.07 0.51 -5.00
CA GLN A 9 -11.21 0.78 -4.15
C GLN A 9 -10.71 1.44 -2.88
N GLN A 10 -11.37 2.49 -2.47
CA GLN A 10 -10.97 3.21 -1.28
C GLN A 10 -12.04 3.06 -0.22
N THR A 11 -11.63 2.72 0.98
CA THR A 11 -12.56 2.60 2.08
C THR A 11 -11.89 3.15 3.33
N GLU A 12 -12.67 3.37 4.36
CA GLU A 12 -12.16 3.92 5.59
C GLU A 12 -12.20 2.83 6.66
N GLY A 13 -11.13 2.65 7.37
CA GLY A 13 -11.05 1.67 8.42
C GLY A 13 -11.13 2.30 9.80
N ALA A 14 -10.75 1.53 10.79
CA ALA A 14 -10.78 1.96 12.17
C ALA A 14 -9.89 3.19 12.35
N ASN A 15 -10.33 4.11 13.20
CA ASN A 15 -9.59 5.33 13.50
C ASN A 15 -9.26 6.13 12.25
N ARG A 16 -10.18 6.08 11.28
CA ARG A 16 -10.06 6.87 10.07
C ARG A 16 -8.87 6.51 9.21
N ALA A 17 -8.33 5.31 9.37
CA ALA A 17 -7.29 4.85 8.47
C ALA A 17 -7.86 4.73 7.06
N ARG A 18 -7.07 5.12 6.07
CA ARG A 18 -7.46 4.94 4.69
C ARG A 18 -7.01 3.57 4.23
N ILE A 19 -7.89 2.88 3.57
CA ILE A 19 -7.57 1.56 3.02
C ILE A 19 -7.74 1.62 1.53
N LEU A 20 -6.67 1.33 0.81
CA LEU A 20 -6.71 1.27 -0.66
C LEU A 20 -6.56 -0.17 -1.07
N ILE A 21 -7.57 -0.70 -1.75
CA ILE A 21 -7.55 -2.06 -2.23
C ILE A 21 -7.24 -1.99 -3.73
N LEU A 22 -6.08 -2.52 -4.10
CA LEU A 22 -5.64 -2.48 -5.47
C LEU A 22 -5.95 -3.80 -6.16
N LYS A 23 -6.51 -3.73 -7.35
CA LYS A 23 -6.82 -4.92 -8.14
C LYS A 23 -6.23 -4.74 -9.52
N GLY A 24 -5.27 -5.59 -9.86
CA GLY A 24 -4.57 -5.49 -11.12
C GLY A 24 -3.12 -5.18 -10.91
N SER A 25 -2.36 -5.14 -11.97
CA SER A 25 -0.92 -4.93 -11.87
C SER A 25 -0.59 -3.47 -11.62
N LEU A 26 0.40 -3.24 -10.78
CA LEU A 26 0.84 -1.89 -10.46
C LEU A 26 2.16 -1.67 -11.18
N THR A 27 2.12 -0.92 -12.26
CA THR A 27 3.26 -0.73 -13.14
C THR A 27 3.38 0.73 -13.55
N LEU A 28 4.37 1.01 -14.35
CA LEU A 28 4.56 2.36 -14.86
C LEU A 28 3.31 2.88 -15.57
N LYS A 29 2.54 1.99 -16.18
CA LYS A 29 1.33 2.42 -16.89
C LYS A 29 0.17 2.74 -15.97
N SER A 30 0.14 2.16 -14.78
CA SER A 30 -1.03 2.29 -13.92
C SER A 30 -0.78 3.03 -12.61
N LEU A 31 0.46 3.34 -12.30
CA LEU A 31 0.78 3.87 -10.98
C LEU A 31 0.26 5.29 -10.73
N PHE A 32 -0.03 6.04 -11.79
CA PHE A 32 -0.34 7.45 -11.59
C PHE A 32 -1.64 7.69 -10.84
N GLU A 33 -2.64 6.85 -11.11
CA GLU A 33 -3.88 6.96 -10.38
C GLU A 33 -3.68 6.66 -8.90
N PHE A 34 -2.86 5.66 -8.60
CA PHE A 34 -2.53 5.33 -7.23
C PHE A 34 -1.81 6.49 -6.55
N GLN A 35 -0.84 7.08 -7.24
CA GLN A 35 -0.11 8.21 -6.67
C GLN A 35 -1.03 9.39 -6.39
N ASP A 36 -1.96 9.65 -7.29
CA ASP A 36 -2.92 10.73 -7.08
C ASP A 36 -3.76 10.49 -5.84
N LEU A 37 -4.25 9.27 -5.66
CA LEU A 37 -5.06 8.98 -4.49
C LEU A 37 -4.28 9.11 -3.20
N VAL A 38 -3.04 8.65 -3.19
CA VAL A 38 -2.21 8.77 -2.01
C VAL A 38 -1.98 10.23 -1.66
N ARG A 39 -1.74 11.05 -2.67
CA ARG A 39 -1.45 12.45 -2.45
C ARG A 39 -2.65 13.26 -2.02
N ARG A 40 -3.81 12.86 -2.46
CA ARG A 40 -5.00 13.67 -2.35
C ARG A 40 -5.49 13.87 -0.93
N ASP A 41 -5.49 12.85 -0.14
CA ASP A 41 -5.98 12.93 1.19
C ASP A 41 -4.93 12.50 2.13
N GLN A 42 -4.13 13.41 2.60
CA GLN A 42 -2.97 13.09 3.32
C GLN A 42 -3.07 12.73 4.73
N PRO A 43 -4.06 13.03 5.45
CA PRO A 43 -3.95 13.08 6.89
C PRO A 43 -4.11 11.80 7.66
N SER A 44 -4.11 10.68 7.06
CA SER A 44 -4.44 9.47 7.80
C SER A 44 -3.40 8.41 7.68
N ASN A 45 -3.46 7.45 8.57
CA ASN A 45 -2.73 6.21 8.41
C ASN A 45 -3.21 5.53 7.13
N LEU A 46 -2.34 4.79 6.49
CA LEU A 46 -2.64 4.22 5.18
C LEU A 46 -2.35 2.74 5.16
N ILE A 47 -3.33 1.97 4.71
CA ILE A 47 -3.17 0.54 4.50
C ILE A 47 -3.42 0.27 3.03
N ILE A 48 -2.50 -0.45 2.39
CA ILE A 48 -2.64 -0.81 0.99
C ILE A 48 -2.77 -2.32 0.89
N ASP A 49 -3.91 -2.77 0.37
CA ASP A 49 -4.18 -4.18 0.22
C ASP A 49 -3.71 -4.63 -1.16
N LEU A 50 -2.70 -5.47 -1.20
CA LEU A 50 -2.10 -5.94 -2.43
C LEU A 50 -2.50 -7.38 -2.76
N GLY A 51 -3.54 -7.89 -2.11
CA GLY A 51 -3.93 -9.28 -2.30
C GLY A 51 -4.35 -9.63 -3.71
N GLU A 52 -4.77 -8.65 -4.49
CA GLU A 52 -5.17 -8.88 -5.87
C GLU A 52 -4.26 -8.16 -6.86
N VAL A 53 -3.00 -7.98 -6.48
CA VAL A 53 -1.99 -7.41 -7.36
C VAL A 53 -1.05 -8.55 -7.78
N PRO A 54 -1.24 -9.11 -8.96
CA PRO A 54 -0.42 -10.25 -9.38
C PRO A 54 0.98 -9.89 -9.79
N TYR A 55 1.21 -8.64 -10.15
CA TYR A 55 2.49 -8.22 -10.65
C TYR A 55 2.75 -6.75 -10.37
N MET A 56 4.01 -6.44 -10.13
CA MET A 56 4.43 -5.07 -9.86
C MET A 56 5.82 -4.92 -10.47
N ASP A 57 6.05 -3.86 -11.23
CA ASP A 57 7.39 -3.59 -11.73
C ASP A 57 8.10 -2.61 -10.79
N SER A 58 9.30 -2.23 -11.13
CA SER A 58 10.07 -1.35 -10.27
C SER A 58 9.46 0.02 -10.13
N ALA A 59 8.74 0.49 -11.16
CA ALA A 59 8.05 1.78 -11.06
C ALA A 59 6.89 1.68 -10.08
N GLY A 60 6.15 0.56 -10.12
CA GLY A 60 5.08 0.33 -9.15
C GLY A 60 5.62 0.24 -7.74
N LEU A 61 6.73 -0.48 -7.57
CA LEU A 61 7.36 -0.54 -6.26
C LEU A 61 7.77 0.85 -5.80
N GLY A 62 8.31 1.65 -6.70
CA GLY A 62 8.67 3.03 -6.36
C GLY A 62 7.49 3.83 -5.87
N ALA A 63 6.31 3.62 -6.45
CA ALA A 63 5.12 4.32 -6.01
C ALA A 63 4.71 3.88 -4.60
N ILE A 64 4.83 2.59 -4.30
CA ILE A 64 4.55 2.07 -2.95
C ILE A 64 5.53 2.69 -1.94
N LEU A 65 6.81 2.70 -2.28
CA LEU A 65 7.80 3.27 -1.37
C LEU A 65 7.61 4.76 -1.19
N GLY A 66 7.15 5.45 -2.24
CA GLY A 66 6.83 6.86 -2.14
C GLY A 66 5.70 7.12 -1.16
N ALA A 67 4.68 6.25 -1.18
CA ALA A 67 3.58 6.36 -0.23
C ALA A 67 4.06 6.11 1.19
N TYR A 68 4.91 5.10 1.37
CA TYR A 68 5.48 4.81 2.67
C TYR A 68 6.27 6.00 3.20
N THR A 69 7.13 6.56 2.37
CA THR A 69 7.96 7.70 2.77
C THR A 69 7.10 8.90 3.12
N SER A 70 6.05 9.13 2.36
CA SER A 70 5.17 10.25 2.63
C SER A 70 4.49 10.09 4.00
N CYS A 71 4.03 8.88 4.32
CA CYS A 71 3.44 8.63 5.62
C CYS A 71 4.45 8.86 6.73
N GLU A 72 5.67 8.35 6.55
CA GLU A 72 6.72 8.53 7.55
C GLU A 72 6.99 10.00 7.79
N ARG A 73 7.08 10.76 6.72
CA ARG A 73 7.41 12.16 6.82
C ARG A 73 6.33 12.95 7.54
N ASN A 74 5.09 12.52 7.41
CA ASN A 74 3.97 13.23 8.01
C ASN A 74 3.54 12.65 9.36
N GLY A 75 4.29 11.71 9.88
CA GLY A 75 3.97 11.13 11.17
C GLY A 75 2.80 10.16 11.15
N HIS A 76 2.47 9.63 10.00
CA HIS A 76 1.38 8.67 9.87
C HIS A 76 1.93 7.27 9.76
N ARG A 77 1.08 6.30 10.02
CA ARG A 77 1.49 4.92 9.94
C ARG A 77 1.13 4.34 8.60
N PHE A 78 1.84 3.30 8.20
CA PHE A 78 1.69 2.70 6.88
C PHE A 78 1.78 1.19 7.00
N GLY A 79 1.00 0.47 6.24
CA GLY A 79 1.10 -0.98 6.21
C GLY A 79 0.65 -1.53 4.88
N LEU A 80 1.29 -2.63 4.47
CA LEU A 80 0.85 -3.40 3.32
C LEU A 80 0.15 -4.65 3.82
N ALA A 81 -0.96 -5.00 3.17
CA ALA A 81 -1.70 -6.20 3.55
C ALA A 81 -1.71 -7.18 2.40
N ARG A 82 -1.66 -8.45 2.72
CA ARG A 82 -1.79 -9.56 1.77
C ARG A 82 -0.77 -9.51 0.63
N VAL A 83 0.47 -9.27 0.98
CA VAL A 83 1.55 -9.20 -0.01
C VAL A 83 1.77 -10.60 -0.58
N SER A 84 1.74 -10.75 -1.91
CA SER A 84 1.96 -12.04 -2.53
C SER A 84 3.44 -12.41 -2.48
N GLN A 85 3.73 -13.69 -2.69
CA GLN A 85 5.12 -14.13 -2.71
C GLN A 85 5.92 -13.39 -3.79
N ARG A 86 5.30 -13.16 -4.93
CA ARG A 86 5.98 -12.47 -6.02
C ARG A 86 6.35 -11.04 -5.62
N VAL A 87 5.44 -10.33 -4.98
CA VAL A 87 5.72 -8.97 -4.55
C VAL A 87 6.73 -8.98 -3.40
N LEU A 88 6.60 -9.94 -2.49
CA LEU A 88 7.57 -10.04 -1.40
C LEU A 88 8.98 -10.27 -1.94
N THR A 89 9.11 -11.12 -2.95
CA THR A 89 10.42 -11.36 -3.56
C THR A 89 11.00 -10.06 -4.12
N LEU A 90 10.17 -9.25 -4.76
CA LEU A 90 10.62 -7.97 -5.27
C LEU A 90 11.12 -7.06 -4.14
N LEU A 91 10.37 -7.01 -3.06
CA LEU A 91 10.78 -6.21 -1.90
C LEU A 91 12.11 -6.70 -1.34
N GLN A 92 12.30 -8.01 -1.31
CA GLN A 92 13.52 -8.61 -0.79
C GLN A 92 14.72 -8.30 -1.69
N VAL A 93 14.52 -8.39 -3.00
CA VAL A 93 15.60 -8.13 -3.95
C VAL A 93 16.07 -6.68 -3.83
N VAL A 94 15.14 -5.76 -3.62
CA VAL A 94 15.51 -4.37 -3.47
C VAL A 94 16.01 -4.05 -2.05
N GLY A 95 15.72 -4.93 -1.10
CA GLY A 95 16.22 -4.77 0.25
C GLY A 95 15.34 -3.93 1.15
N VAL A 96 14.08 -3.81 0.84
CA VAL A 96 13.16 -3.00 1.64
C VAL A 96 12.09 -3.81 2.37
N ASP A 97 12.17 -5.12 2.27
CA ASP A 97 11.15 -5.98 2.86
C ASP A 97 11.03 -5.81 4.37
N LYS A 98 12.12 -5.50 5.05
CA LYS A 98 12.08 -5.32 6.48
C LYS A 98 11.78 -3.89 6.90
N MET A 99 11.87 -2.96 5.96
CA MET A 99 11.60 -1.57 6.25
C MET A 99 10.10 -1.27 6.21
N VAL A 100 9.39 -1.87 5.27
CA VAL A 100 7.98 -1.57 5.05
C VAL A 100 7.13 -2.56 5.82
N PRO A 101 6.27 -2.10 6.75
CA PRO A 101 5.44 -3.02 7.53
C PRO A 101 4.49 -3.82 6.67
N GLN A 102 4.36 -5.11 6.94
CA GLN A 102 3.52 -6.01 6.18
C GLN A 102 2.66 -6.82 7.14
N TYR A 103 1.43 -7.09 6.73
CA TYR A 103 0.47 -7.81 7.55
C TYR A 103 -0.27 -8.84 6.72
N GLU A 104 -0.79 -9.86 7.37
CA GLU A 104 -1.49 -10.94 6.68
C GLU A 104 -2.82 -10.50 6.11
N SER A 105 -3.43 -9.51 6.70
CA SER A 105 -4.76 -9.07 6.29
C SER A 105 -4.93 -7.60 6.59
N VAL A 106 -5.96 -7.02 6.01
CA VAL A 106 -6.31 -5.63 6.31
C VAL A 106 -6.66 -5.51 7.78
N GLU A 107 -7.39 -6.49 8.32
CA GLU A 107 -7.78 -6.44 9.74
C GLU A 107 -6.57 -6.47 10.66
N ALA A 108 -5.58 -7.30 10.33
CA ALA A 108 -4.37 -7.35 11.14
C ALA A 108 -3.63 -6.03 11.08
N ALA A 109 -3.58 -5.41 9.90
CA ALA A 109 -2.94 -4.11 9.74
C ALA A 109 -3.67 -3.06 10.57
N GLU A 110 -5.00 -3.05 10.52
CA GLU A 110 -5.78 -2.09 11.27
C GLU A 110 -5.51 -2.20 12.76
N GLN A 111 -5.44 -3.43 13.26
CA GLN A 111 -5.20 -3.63 14.68
C GLN A 111 -3.85 -3.11 15.10
N GLN A 112 -2.83 -3.36 14.30
CA GLN A 112 -1.50 -2.90 14.65
C GLN A 112 -1.38 -1.38 14.58
N LEU A 113 -1.97 -0.78 13.56
CA LEU A 113 -1.87 0.66 13.42
C LEU A 113 -2.64 1.38 14.51
N THR A 114 -3.80 0.88 14.88
CA THR A 114 -4.57 1.52 15.93
C THR A 114 -3.99 1.26 17.30
N ALA A 115 -3.51 0.07 17.57
CA ALA A 115 -2.94 -0.24 18.87
C ALA A 115 -1.74 0.64 19.15
N LYS A 116 -0.94 0.87 18.13
CA LYS A 116 0.22 1.72 18.34
C LYS A 116 -0.16 3.16 18.50
N ALA A 117 -1.21 3.59 17.86
CA ALA A 117 -1.67 4.95 18.03
C ALA A 117 -2.17 5.19 19.43
N ALA A 118 -2.61 4.17 20.11
CA ALA A 118 -3.12 4.31 21.45
C ALA A 118 -2.04 4.37 22.51
N SER A 119 -0.83 4.01 22.16
CA SER A 119 0.24 4.07 23.14
C SER A 119 1.15 5.28 22.94
#